data_395c1f5f5986024f773ca2b5e96ff422
#
_entry.id   395c1f5f5986024f773ca2b5e96ff422
#
_cell.length_a   1.000
_cell.length_b   1.000
_cell.length_c   1.000
_cell.angle_alpha   90.00
_cell.angle_beta   90.00
_cell.angle_gamma   90.00
#
_symmetry.space_group_name_H-M   'P 1'
#
loop_
_entity.id
_entity.type
_entity.pdbx_description
1 polymer ?
#
loop_
_entity_poly.entity_id
_entity_poly.type
_entity_poly.pdbx_seq_one_letter_code
_entity_poly.pdbx_strand_id
1 'polypeptide(L)'
;MEMTGSCARAHRRVMGLTIKRMACIIGVSESTLKNFETSRMLLPRGVARKMEAVIAHTSRSIDTVVSAAREIDGVPVGVLYRYKSYPLDGPLRLLGMDWWASVLAQASLRTPIRIGYLGEVVEEIGMEESTSLLLQPSLLEPLDLESVSTLVQEGA
;
A
#
# COMPACT_ATOMS: atom_id res chain seq x y z
N MET A 1 2.30 -18.17 -9.51
CA MET A 1 3.04 -17.21 -10.36
C MET A 1 4.50 -17.22 -9.94
N GLU A 2 5.38 -17.37 -10.88
CA GLU A 2 6.82 -17.27 -10.59
C GLU A 2 7.23 -15.81 -10.50
N MET A 3 7.81 -15.41 -9.36
CA MET A 3 8.25 -14.05 -9.13
C MET A 3 9.64 -13.83 -9.73
N THR A 4 9.68 -13.15 -10.85
CA THR A 4 10.95 -12.68 -11.45
C THR A 4 11.33 -11.30 -10.89
N GLY A 5 12.58 -10.88 -11.08
CA GLY A 5 13.00 -9.53 -10.67
C GLY A 5 12.21 -8.42 -11.37
N SER A 6 11.94 -8.57 -12.66
CA SER A 6 11.11 -7.61 -13.41
C SER A 6 9.65 -7.59 -12.94
N CYS A 7 9.09 -8.75 -12.58
CA CYS A 7 7.77 -8.85 -11.99
C CYS A 7 7.71 -8.13 -10.64
N ALA A 8 8.70 -8.37 -9.78
CA ALA A 8 8.83 -7.68 -8.49
C ALA A 8 8.89 -6.16 -8.64
N ARG A 9 9.67 -5.66 -9.60
CA ARG A 9 9.75 -4.23 -9.92
C ARG A 9 8.42 -3.66 -10.37
N ALA A 10 7.72 -4.35 -11.27
CA ALA A 10 6.43 -3.92 -11.78
C ALA A 10 5.41 -3.77 -10.64
N HIS A 11 5.30 -4.79 -9.80
CA HIS A 11 4.41 -4.74 -8.64
C HIS A 11 4.78 -3.65 -7.65
N ARG A 12 6.07 -3.51 -7.32
CA ARG A 12 6.53 -2.46 -6.42
C ARG A 12 6.11 -1.07 -6.91
N ARG A 13 6.30 -0.79 -8.19
CA ARG A 13 5.93 0.49 -8.78
C ARG A 13 4.43 0.75 -8.78
N VAL A 14 3.64 -0.24 -9.12
CA VAL A 14 2.18 -0.14 -9.08
C VAL A 14 1.68 0.09 -7.65
N MET A 15 2.30 -0.56 -6.66
CA MET A 15 1.98 -0.37 -5.24
C MET A 15 2.44 0.99 -4.67
N GLY A 16 3.16 1.80 -5.43
CA GLY A 16 3.67 3.09 -4.95
C GLY A 16 4.75 2.95 -3.87
N LEU A 17 5.52 1.86 -3.90
CA LEU A 17 6.59 1.62 -2.95
C LEU A 17 7.95 2.01 -3.54
N THR A 18 8.71 2.82 -2.80
CA THR A 18 10.09 3.14 -3.18
C THR A 18 11.00 1.93 -2.98
N ILE A 19 12.14 1.93 -3.67
CA ILE A 19 13.21 0.94 -3.43
C ILE A 19 13.57 0.88 -1.95
N LYS A 20 13.74 2.02 -1.32
CA LYS A 20 14.07 2.12 0.11
C LYS A 20 13.04 1.43 1.00
N ARG A 21 11.76 1.70 0.79
CA ARG A 21 10.68 1.11 1.59
C ARG A 21 10.59 -0.40 1.37
N MET A 22 10.57 -0.84 0.13
CA MET A 22 10.51 -2.28 -0.17
C MET A 22 11.73 -3.02 0.36
N ALA A 23 12.93 -2.48 0.20
CA ALA A 23 14.16 -3.07 0.74
C ALA A 23 14.09 -3.22 2.27
N CYS A 24 13.59 -2.19 2.96
CA CYS A 24 13.36 -2.23 4.40
C CYS A 24 12.37 -3.34 4.79
N ILE A 25 11.25 -3.44 4.10
CA ILE A 25 10.20 -4.44 4.39
C ILE A 25 10.73 -5.86 4.20
N ILE A 26 11.43 -6.13 3.13
CA ILE A 26 11.94 -7.47 2.82
C ILE A 26 13.31 -7.78 3.46
N GLY A 27 13.91 -6.82 4.15
CA GLY A 27 15.15 -7.02 4.92
C GLY A 27 16.42 -7.17 4.07
N VAL A 28 16.51 -6.44 2.95
CA VAL A 28 17.71 -6.40 2.11
C VAL A 28 18.18 -4.96 1.94
N SER A 29 19.41 -4.77 1.42
CA SER A 29 19.89 -3.44 1.06
C SER A 29 19.20 -2.92 -0.21
N GLU A 30 19.16 -1.61 -0.39
CA GLU A 30 18.63 -1.00 -1.62
C GLU A 30 19.40 -1.47 -2.85
N SER A 31 20.70 -1.59 -2.75
CA SER A 31 21.57 -2.08 -3.81
C SER A 31 21.23 -3.53 -4.20
N THR A 32 21.00 -4.39 -3.21
CA THR A 32 20.59 -5.78 -3.43
C THR A 32 19.24 -5.85 -4.13
N LEU A 33 18.26 -5.05 -3.69
CA LEU A 33 16.95 -5.00 -4.34
C LEU A 33 17.05 -4.53 -5.80
N LYS A 34 17.85 -3.50 -6.08
CA LYS A 34 18.11 -3.05 -7.45
C LYS A 34 18.69 -4.18 -8.32
N ASN A 35 19.61 -4.97 -7.77
CA ASN A 35 20.20 -6.12 -8.49
C ASN A 35 19.15 -7.20 -8.78
N PHE A 36 18.24 -7.47 -7.88
CA PHE A 36 17.11 -8.38 -8.13
C PHE A 36 16.21 -7.84 -9.26
N GLU A 37 15.82 -6.58 -9.18
CA GLU A 37 14.88 -5.95 -10.11
C GLU A 37 15.44 -5.79 -11.52
N THR A 38 16.75 -5.69 -11.65
CA THR A 38 17.45 -5.61 -12.94
C THR A 38 17.95 -6.96 -13.45
N SER A 39 17.58 -8.04 -12.77
CA SER A 39 17.98 -9.42 -13.11
C SER A 39 19.50 -9.68 -13.08
N ARG A 40 20.28 -8.84 -12.39
CA ARG A 40 21.70 -9.07 -12.15
C ARG A 40 21.95 -10.17 -11.12
N MET A 41 20.97 -10.40 -10.25
CA MET A 41 20.97 -11.48 -9.29
C MET A 41 19.62 -12.19 -9.37
N LEU A 42 19.63 -13.51 -9.14
CA LEU A 42 18.41 -14.28 -9.01
C LEU A 42 17.66 -13.88 -7.73
N LEU A 43 16.35 -13.77 -7.85
CA LEU A 43 15.50 -13.49 -6.70
C LEU A 43 15.40 -14.73 -5.80
N PRO A 44 15.94 -14.68 -4.56
CA PRO A 44 15.82 -15.82 -3.66
C PRO A 44 14.36 -16.12 -3.32
N ARG A 45 14.04 -17.40 -3.13
CA ARG A 45 12.68 -17.85 -2.84
C ARG A 45 12.09 -17.19 -1.59
N GLY A 46 12.86 -16.99 -0.55
CA GLY A 46 12.44 -16.33 0.67
C GLY A 46 12.08 -14.85 0.44
N VAL A 47 12.85 -14.15 -0.39
CA VAL A 47 12.57 -12.77 -0.79
C VAL A 47 11.31 -12.70 -1.65
N ALA A 48 11.16 -13.62 -2.60
CA ALA A 48 9.96 -13.71 -3.44
C ALA A 48 8.69 -13.88 -2.58
N ARG A 49 8.72 -14.76 -1.57
CA ARG A 49 7.59 -14.97 -0.65
C ARG A 49 7.25 -13.72 0.16
N LYS A 50 8.24 -12.96 0.61
CA LYS A 50 7.99 -11.67 1.28
C LYS A 50 7.31 -10.67 0.35
N MET A 51 7.78 -10.57 -0.87
CA MET A 51 7.15 -9.70 -1.88
C MET A 51 5.71 -10.13 -2.19
N GLU A 52 5.47 -11.41 -2.33
CA GLU A 52 4.10 -11.95 -2.52
C GLU A 52 3.19 -11.60 -1.34
N ALA A 53 3.71 -11.65 -0.11
CA ALA A 53 2.96 -11.25 1.09
C ALA A 53 2.58 -9.76 1.06
N VAL A 54 3.49 -8.89 0.63
CA VAL A 54 3.22 -7.45 0.47
C VAL A 54 2.18 -7.21 -0.62
N ILE A 55 2.27 -7.91 -1.74
CA ILE A 55 1.30 -7.84 -2.84
C ILE A 55 -0.09 -8.30 -2.35
N ALA A 56 -0.15 -9.42 -1.64
CA ALA A 56 -1.41 -9.94 -1.09
C ALA A 56 -2.03 -8.97 -0.07
N HIS A 57 -1.23 -8.38 0.80
CA HIS A 57 -1.68 -7.37 1.74
C HIS A 57 -2.25 -6.14 1.03
N THR A 58 -1.59 -5.67 -0.02
CA THR A 58 -2.06 -4.55 -0.84
C THR A 58 -3.39 -4.88 -1.52
N SER A 59 -3.52 -6.07 -2.07
CA SER A 59 -4.76 -6.54 -2.71
C SER A 59 -5.92 -6.58 -1.71
N ARG A 60 -5.71 -7.11 -0.51
CA ARG A 60 -6.73 -7.11 0.55
C ARG A 60 -7.10 -5.69 1.00
N SER A 61 -6.11 -4.81 1.06
CA SER A 61 -6.34 -3.40 1.40
C SER A 61 -7.24 -2.71 0.37
N ILE A 62 -7.01 -2.96 -0.92
CA ILE A 62 -7.86 -2.47 -1.99
C ILE A 62 -9.29 -2.99 -1.83
N ASP A 63 -9.45 -4.29 -1.58
CA ASP A 63 -10.77 -4.89 -1.36
C ASP A 63 -11.50 -4.28 -0.16
N THR A 64 -10.79 -4.02 0.93
CA THR A 64 -11.33 -3.37 2.12
C THR A 64 -11.83 -1.95 1.81
N VAL A 65 -11.04 -1.18 1.07
CA VAL A 65 -11.44 0.18 0.64
C VAL A 65 -12.65 0.14 -0.27
N VAL A 66 -12.69 -0.75 -1.24
CA VAL A 66 -13.83 -0.91 -2.15
C VAL A 66 -15.10 -1.26 -1.37
N SER A 67 -15.03 -2.19 -0.44
CA SER A 67 -16.15 -2.59 0.40
C SER A 67 -16.65 -1.44 1.27
N ALA A 68 -15.75 -0.72 1.92
CA ALA A 68 -16.09 0.45 2.73
C ALA A 68 -16.71 1.57 1.89
N ALA A 69 -16.17 1.82 0.70
CA ALA A 69 -16.69 2.84 -0.21
C ALA A 69 -18.12 2.54 -0.64
N ARG A 70 -18.44 1.29 -0.90
CA ARG A 70 -19.80 0.86 -1.31
C ARG A 70 -20.84 0.93 -0.20
N GLU A 71 -20.43 0.94 1.06
CA GLU A 71 -21.31 1.09 2.21
C GLU A 71 -21.63 2.56 2.53
N ILE A 72 -20.85 3.50 1.99
CA ILE A 72 -21.06 4.93 2.18
C ILE A 72 -22.22 5.41 1.28
N ASP A 73 -23.18 6.10 1.89
CA ASP A 73 -24.26 6.77 1.17
C ASP A 73 -23.72 8.10 0.61
N GLY A 74 -23.61 8.18 -0.70
CA GLY A 74 -22.99 9.28 -1.43
C GLY A 74 -21.65 8.88 -2.07
N VAL A 75 -20.88 9.86 -2.52
CA VAL A 75 -19.55 9.63 -3.12
C VAL A 75 -18.49 9.68 -2.03
N PRO A 76 -17.85 8.55 -1.73
CA PRO A 76 -16.80 8.51 -0.72
C PRO A 76 -15.55 9.27 -1.16
N VAL A 77 -14.82 9.79 -0.19
CA VAL A 77 -13.58 10.53 -0.41
C VAL A 77 -12.40 9.81 0.21
N GLY A 78 -11.48 9.40 -0.63
CA GLY A 78 -10.18 8.87 -0.20
C GLY A 78 -9.26 10.01 0.19
N VAL A 79 -8.84 10.03 1.44
CA VAL A 79 -8.08 11.14 2.02
C VAL A 79 -6.60 10.93 1.88
N LEU A 80 -5.93 11.89 1.23
CA LEU A 80 -4.48 12.00 1.24
C LEU A 80 -4.04 13.03 2.30
N TYR A 81 -2.89 12.80 2.89
CA TYR A 81 -2.30 13.67 3.88
C TYR A 81 -1.03 14.30 3.35
N ARG A 82 -0.84 15.59 3.64
CA ARG A 82 0.43 16.26 3.35
C ARG A 82 1.51 15.77 4.33
N TYR A 83 2.76 15.82 3.91
CA TYR A 83 3.90 15.27 4.63
C TYR A 83 3.96 15.58 6.14
N LYS A 84 3.57 16.79 6.56
CA LYS A 84 3.60 17.22 7.96
C LYS A 84 2.43 16.73 8.82
N SER A 85 1.34 16.28 8.20
CA SER A 85 0.15 15.74 8.90
C SER A 85 0.01 14.23 8.71
N TYR A 86 1.07 13.60 8.31
CA TYR A 86 1.14 12.18 8.00
C TYR A 86 0.95 11.34 9.27
N PRO A 87 -0.02 10.43 9.31
CA PRO A 87 -0.15 9.51 10.43
C PRO A 87 1.02 8.52 10.42
N LEU A 88 1.96 8.70 11.35
CA LEU A 88 3.15 7.85 11.47
C LEU A 88 2.86 6.46 12.03
N ASP A 89 1.66 6.25 12.55
CA ASP A 89 1.24 5.01 13.14
C ASP A 89 0.34 4.20 12.19
N GLY A 90 0.19 2.90 12.47
CA GLY A 90 -0.69 2.01 11.72
C GLY A 90 -0.15 1.62 10.34
N PRO A 91 -1.05 1.42 9.35
CA PRO A 91 -0.69 0.84 8.05
C PRO A 91 0.36 1.63 7.26
N LEU A 92 0.38 2.95 7.42
CA LEU A 92 1.28 3.82 6.65
C LEU A 92 2.70 3.90 7.21
N ARG A 93 2.96 3.38 8.39
CA ARG A 93 4.29 3.43 9.01
C ARG A 93 5.37 2.83 8.11
N LEU A 94 5.11 1.68 7.53
CA LEU A 94 6.05 0.97 6.68
C LEU A 94 5.82 1.23 5.20
N LEU A 95 4.56 1.27 4.79
CA LEU A 95 4.17 1.31 3.39
C LEU A 95 4.19 2.71 2.79
N GLY A 96 3.82 3.72 3.57
CA GLY A 96 3.91 5.12 3.17
C GLY A 96 2.69 5.66 2.45
N MET A 97 2.73 6.98 2.21
CA MET A 97 1.62 7.71 1.61
C MET A 97 1.39 7.34 0.13
N ASP A 98 2.45 7.14 -0.63
CA ASP A 98 2.33 6.78 -2.05
C ASP A 98 1.69 5.40 -2.23
N TRP A 99 1.94 4.49 -1.30
CA TRP A 99 1.24 3.20 -1.25
C TRP A 99 -0.26 3.40 -0.98
N TRP A 100 -0.62 4.25 -0.02
CA TRP A 100 -2.02 4.56 0.27
C TRP A 100 -2.70 5.23 -0.94
N ALA A 101 -2.05 6.19 -1.58
CA ALA A 101 -2.54 6.81 -2.81
C ALA A 101 -2.76 5.76 -3.91
N SER A 102 -1.87 4.80 -4.06
CA SER A 102 -2.01 3.69 -5.00
C SER A 102 -3.22 2.80 -4.67
N VAL A 103 -3.43 2.46 -3.40
CA VAL A 103 -4.60 1.70 -2.95
C VAL A 103 -5.90 2.43 -3.31
N LEU A 104 -5.98 3.72 -3.02
CA LEU A 104 -7.15 4.54 -3.37
C LEU A 104 -7.36 4.62 -4.88
N ALA A 105 -6.31 4.84 -5.64
CA ALA A 105 -6.39 4.92 -7.10
C ALA A 105 -6.88 3.61 -7.71
N GLN A 106 -6.38 2.47 -7.26
CA GLN A 106 -6.82 1.16 -7.73
C GLN A 106 -8.25 0.84 -7.30
N ALA A 107 -8.64 1.20 -6.08
CA ALA A 107 -10.02 1.08 -5.61
C ALA A 107 -10.98 1.94 -6.44
N SER A 108 -10.57 3.13 -6.84
CA SER A 108 -11.36 4.05 -7.66
C SER A 108 -11.69 3.52 -9.06
N LEU A 109 -10.92 2.56 -9.55
CA LEU A 109 -11.22 1.86 -10.82
C LEU A 109 -12.37 0.86 -10.67
N ARG A 110 -12.72 0.47 -9.46
CA ARG A 110 -13.75 -0.54 -9.16
C ARG A 110 -15.05 0.06 -8.61
N THR A 111 -14.97 1.22 -7.98
CA THR A 111 -16.11 1.92 -7.42
C THR A 111 -15.83 3.43 -7.38
N PRO A 112 -16.82 4.31 -7.52
CA PRO A 112 -16.59 5.75 -7.48
C PRO A 112 -15.99 6.21 -6.16
N ILE A 113 -14.81 6.80 -6.21
CA ILE A 113 -14.10 7.39 -5.08
C ILE A 113 -13.48 8.71 -5.55
N ARG A 114 -13.72 9.79 -4.82
CA ARG A 114 -12.95 11.03 -4.97
C ARG A 114 -11.68 10.93 -4.15
N ILE A 115 -10.58 11.41 -4.68
CA ILE A 115 -9.29 11.42 -3.97
C ILE A 115 -8.86 12.86 -3.79
N GLY A 116 -8.52 13.23 -2.57
CA GLY A 116 -8.08 14.60 -2.29
C GLY A 116 -7.37 14.74 -0.95
N TYR A 117 -6.67 15.85 -0.80
CA TYR A 117 -6.07 16.20 0.48
C TYR A 117 -7.14 16.63 1.48
N LEU A 118 -6.93 16.30 2.76
CA LEU A 118 -7.90 16.55 3.82
C LEU A 118 -8.41 18.00 3.84
N GLY A 119 -7.52 18.98 3.68
CA GLY A 119 -7.89 20.41 3.64
C GLY A 119 -8.82 20.77 2.49
N GLU A 120 -8.57 20.21 1.31
CA GLU A 120 -9.41 20.44 0.11
C GLU A 120 -10.81 19.85 0.30
N VAL A 121 -10.87 18.66 0.87
CA VAL A 121 -12.13 17.95 1.12
C VAL A 121 -13.00 18.70 2.13
N VAL A 122 -12.40 19.18 3.21
CA VAL A 122 -13.12 19.93 4.26
C VAL A 122 -13.68 21.26 3.72
N GLU A 123 -12.94 21.95 2.85
CA GLU A 123 -13.40 23.18 2.22
C GLU A 123 -14.57 22.97 1.26
N GLU A 124 -14.55 21.87 0.47
CA GLU A 124 -15.60 21.60 -0.52
C GLU A 124 -16.89 21.06 0.09
N ILE A 125 -16.83 20.20 1.10
CA ILE A 125 -17.97 19.43 1.58
C ILE A 125 -18.45 19.91 2.96
N GLY A 126 -17.64 20.66 3.69
CA GLY A 126 -17.89 21.02 5.09
C GLY A 126 -17.51 19.93 6.08
N MET A 127 -17.27 20.30 7.34
CA MET A 127 -16.71 19.37 8.34
C MET A 127 -17.66 18.23 8.76
N GLU A 128 -18.94 18.49 8.86
CA GLU A 128 -19.91 17.49 9.31
C GLU A 128 -20.20 16.43 8.26
N GLU A 129 -20.36 16.84 7.01
CA GLU A 129 -20.58 15.92 5.89
C GLU A 129 -19.32 15.13 5.54
N SER A 130 -18.13 15.74 5.69
CA SER A 130 -16.88 15.09 5.35
C SER A 130 -16.61 13.86 6.21
N THR A 131 -16.91 13.89 7.51
CA THR A 131 -16.59 12.80 8.45
C THR A 131 -17.25 11.47 8.07
N SER A 132 -18.47 11.49 7.53
CA SER A 132 -19.18 10.28 7.12
C SER A 132 -18.77 9.73 5.76
N LEU A 133 -18.10 10.53 4.94
CA LEU A 133 -17.69 10.18 3.58
C LEU A 133 -16.21 9.78 3.46
N LEU A 134 -15.43 9.93 4.54
CA LEU A 134 -13.98 9.78 4.47
C LEU A 134 -13.53 8.31 4.50
N LEU A 135 -12.68 7.96 3.55
CA LEU A 135 -11.90 6.73 3.56
C LEU A 135 -10.49 7.07 4.02
N GLN A 136 -10.09 6.54 5.16
CA GLN A 136 -8.82 6.81 5.84
C GLN A 136 -8.01 5.53 6.00
N PRO A 137 -6.67 5.63 6.13
CA PRO A 137 -5.82 4.45 6.33
C PRO A 137 -6.14 3.64 7.58
N SER A 138 -6.80 4.23 8.58
CA SER A 138 -7.25 3.54 9.78
C SER A 138 -8.27 2.41 9.52
N LEU A 139 -8.86 2.37 8.33
CA LEU A 139 -9.70 1.25 7.88
C LEU A 139 -8.91 -0.05 7.70
N LEU A 140 -7.61 0.05 7.47
CA LEU A 140 -6.77 -1.05 7.07
C LEU A 140 -6.04 -1.67 8.25
N GLU A 141 -5.78 -2.97 8.14
CA GLU A 141 -4.85 -3.65 9.02
C GLU A 141 -3.40 -3.27 8.66
N PRO A 142 -2.51 -3.09 9.65
CA PRO A 142 -1.10 -2.87 9.36
C PRO A 142 -0.46 -4.11 8.74
N LEU A 143 0.59 -3.91 7.95
CA LEU A 143 1.40 -5.01 7.44
C LEU A 143 2.08 -5.72 8.62
N ASP A 144 1.82 -7.01 8.77
CA ASP A 144 2.43 -7.82 9.80
C ASP A 144 3.81 -8.32 9.35
N LEU A 145 4.85 -7.66 9.86
CA LEU A 145 6.25 -8.02 9.56
C LEU A 145 6.68 -9.36 10.17
N GLU A 146 6.08 -9.77 11.27
CA GLU A 146 6.39 -11.08 11.87
C GLU A 146 5.92 -12.21 10.98
N SER A 147 4.69 -12.12 10.47
CA SER A 147 4.19 -13.07 9.46
C SER A 147 5.05 -13.08 8.20
N VAL A 148 5.48 -11.92 7.73
CA VAL A 148 6.37 -11.80 6.56
C VAL A 148 7.73 -12.43 6.85
N SER A 149 8.28 -12.25 8.04
CA SER A 149 9.56 -12.82 8.45
C SER A 149 9.50 -14.34 8.64
N THR A 150 8.42 -14.87 9.19
CA THR A 150 8.20 -16.30 9.39
C THR A 150 8.18 -17.07 8.06
N LEU A 151 7.59 -16.49 7.01
CA LEU A 151 7.58 -17.08 5.67
C LEU A 151 8.99 -17.30 5.09
N VAL A 152 9.99 -16.55 5.56
CA VAL A 152 11.38 -16.70 5.12
C VAL A 152 12.07 -17.84 5.83
N GLN A 153 11.76 -18.06 7.10
CA GLN A 153 12.36 -19.16 7.89
C GLN A 153 11.83 -20.52 7.43
N GLU A 154 10.57 -20.61 7.03
CA GLU A 154 9.95 -21.84 6.51
C GLU A 154 10.40 -22.19 5.09
N GLY A 155 11.00 -21.24 4.35
CA GLY A 155 11.44 -21.40 2.97
C GLY A 155 12.95 -21.64 2.79
N ALA A 156 13.68 -21.73 3.87
CA ALA A 156 15.12 -21.96 3.83
C ALA A 156 15.46 -23.45 3.57
#